data_a2e2a9e6e3d8511cdfbe502558ff3f2e
#
_entry.id   a2e2a9e6e3d8511cdfbe502558ff3f2e
#
_cell.length_a   1.000
_cell.length_b   1.000
_cell.length_c   1.000
_cell.angle_alpha   90.00
_cell.angle_beta   90.00
_cell.angle_gamma   90.00
#
_symmetry.space_group_name_H-M   'P 1'
#
loop_
_entity.id
_entity.type
_entity.pdbx_description
1 polymer ?
#
loop_
_entity_poly.entity_id
_entity_poly.type
_entity_poly.pdbx_seq_one_letter_code
_entity_poly.pdbx_strand_id
1 'polypeptide(L)'
;MNDEMITRLPLIGDKAPAFQALTTNGTVNFPEDYKGKWVLFFSHPSDFTPVCTTEFMTLASMKDEFKALNTELLGLSVDSLYSHIAWIRKIEELEWNGMKNVKIDFPVIADLNMKVSTKYGMLQ
;
A
#
# COMPACT_ATOMS: atom_id res chain seq x y z
N MET A 1 -26.82 4.37 -17.02
CA MET A 1 -26.02 3.72 -16.00
C MET A 1 -24.74 4.52 -15.80
N ASN A 2 -24.37 4.68 -14.60
CA ASN A 2 -23.20 5.41 -14.22
C ASN A 2 -21.96 4.49 -14.31
N ASP A 3 -20.86 4.98 -14.89
CA ASP A 3 -19.61 4.21 -14.97
C ASP A 3 -19.08 3.80 -13.59
N GLU A 4 -19.42 4.55 -12.55
CA GLU A 4 -19.08 4.22 -11.18
C GLU A 4 -19.64 2.88 -10.70
N MET A 5 -20.67 2.39 -11.36
CA MET A 5 -21.27 1.09 -11.06
C MET A 5 -20.44 -0.08 -11.59
N ILE A 6 -19.50 0.20 -12.48
CA ILE A 6 -18.67 -0.82 -13.10
C ILE A 6 -17.28 -0.78 -12.45
N THR A 7 -17.03 -1.76 -11.57
CA THR A 7 -15.74 -1.87 -10.92
C THR A 7 -15.01 -3.10 -11.43
N ARG A 8 -13.77 -2.90 -11.85
CA ARG A 8 -12.87 -3.96 -12.31
C ARG A 8 -11.44 -3.53 -12.09
N LEU A 9 -10.55 -4.49 -12.13
CA LEU A 9 -9.12 -4.17 -12.13
C LEU A 9 -8.80 -3.27 -13.33
N PRO A 10 -8.06 -2.19 -13.14
CA PRO A 10 -7.58 -1.38 -14.25
C PRO A 10 -6.73 -2.22 -15.20
N LEU A 11 -6.93 -2.02 -16.49
CA LEU A 11 -6.13 -2.67 -17.51
C LEU A 11 -4.87 -1.84 -17.81
N ILE A 12 -3.88 -2.47 -18.40
CA ILE A 12 -2.67 -1.77 -18.83
C ILE A 12 -3.08 -0.66 -19.81
N GLY A 13 -2.64 0.57 -19.55
CA GLY A 13 -3.00 1.73 -20.32
C GLY A 13 -4.19 2.51 -19.78
N ASP A 14 -4.97 1.93 -18.85
CA ASP A 14 -6.06 2.65 -18.21
C ASP A 14 -5.52 3.72 -17.28
N LYS A 15 -6.28 4.81 -17.16
CA LYS A 15 -5.98 5.83 -16.15
C LYS A 15 -6.29 5.26 -14.76
N ALA A 16 -5.33 5.36 -13.84
CA ALA A 16 -5.54 4.91 -12.47
C ALA A 16 -6.62 5.76 -11.79
N PRO A 17 -7.63 5.14 -11.14
CA PRO A 17 -8.66 5.88 -10.43
C PRO A 17 -8.08 6.77 -9.33
N ALA A 18 -8.53 8.02 -9.29
CA ALA A 18 -8.12 8.99 -8.27
C ALA A 18 -8.82 8.70 -6.94
N PHE A 19 -8.14 8.99 -5.84
CA PHE A 19 -8.74 8.85 -4.51
C PHE A 19 -7.99 9.70 -3.48
N GLN A 20 -8.64 9.90 -2.34
CA GLN A 20 -8.04 10.45 -1.14
C GLN A 20 -8.21 9.41 -0.04
N ALA A 21 -7.16 9.12 0.71
CA ALA A 21 -7.22 8.09 1.73
C ALA A 21 -6.31 8.39 2.92
N LEU A 22 -6.74 7.92 4.09
CA LEU A 22 -5.93 7.97 5.31
C LEU A 22 -4.91 6.84 5.28
N THR A 23 -3.66 7.18 5.56
CA THR A 23 -2.57 6.21 5.60
C THR A 23 -1.79 6.32 6.91
N THR A 24 -0.87 5.41 7.12
CA THR A 24 0.06 5.45 8.26
C THR A 24 0.96 6.69 8.25
N ASN A 25 1.09 7.38 7.13
CA ASN A 25 1.90 8.59 6.97
C ASN A 25 1.03 9.84 6.72
N GLY A 26 -0.23 9.82 7.14
CA GLY A 26 -1.16 10.92 6.92
C GLY A 26 -2.04 10.70 5.70
N THR A 27 -2.78 11.73 5.30
CA THR A 27 -3.67 11.66 4.16
C THR A 27 -2.90 11.72 2.85
N VAL A 28 -3.26 10.85 1.92
CA VAL A 28 -2.69 10.79 0.57
C VAL A 28 -3.76 11.17 -0.44
N ASN A 29 -3.41 12.05 -1.37
CA ASN A 29 -4.23 12.40 -2.53
C ASN A 29 -3.59 11.78 -3.76
N PHE A 30 -4.22 10.76 -4.32
CA PHE A 30 -3.68 10.05 -5.47
C PHE A 30 -4.44 10.47 -6.75
N PRO A 31 -3.78 10.79 -7.85
CA PRO A 31 -2.35 10.68 -8.08
C PRO A 31 -1.53 11.96 -7.80
N GLU A 32 -2.16 13.04 -7.34
CA GLU A 32 -1.51 14.36 -7.24
C GLU A 32 -0.20 14.31 -6.44
N ASP A 33 -0.18 13.60 -5.33
CA ASP A 33 0.99 13.52 -4.44
C ASP A 33 2.16 12.77 -5.08
N TYR A 34 1.92 12.08 -6.18
CA TYR A 34 2.91 11.23 -6.85
C TYR A 34 3.25 11.70 -8.26
N LYS A 35 2.97 12.96 -8.59
CA LYS A 35 3.29 13.49 -9.92
C LYS A 35 4.76 13.33 -10.25
N GLY A 36 5.04 12.82 -11.45
CA GLY A 36 6.40 12.63 -11.94
C GLY A 36 7.08 11.38 -11.39
N LYS A 37 6.36 10.53 -10.67
CA LYS A 37 6.90 9.31 -10.08
C LYS A 37 6.13 8.08 -10.51
N TRP A 38 6.81 6.94 -10.51
CA TRP A 38 6.16 5.64 -10.58
C TRP A 38 5.63 5.27 -9.20
N VAL A 39 4.51 4.57 -9.16
CA VAL A 39 3.94 4.08 -7.90
C VAL A 39 3.71 2.58 -8.02
N LEU A 40 4.33 1.82 -7.13
CA LEU A 40 3.99 0.42 -6.95
C LEU A 40 2.90 0.36 -5.88
N PHE A 41 1.66 0.23 -6.34
CA PHE A 41 0.47 0.17 -5.48
C PHE A 41 0.07 -1.29 -5.30
N PHE A 42 0.08 -1.76 -4.06
CA PHE A 42 -0.18 -3.17 -3.77
C PHE A 42 -1.09 -3.32 -2.56
N SER A 43 -1.86 -4.39 -2.57
CA SER A 43 -2.75 -4.74 -1.46
C SER A 43 -2.27 -6.01 -0.76
N HIS A 44 -2.61 -6.14 0.51
CA HIS A 44 -2.41 -7.37 1.27
C HIS A 44 -3.72 -7.75 1.98
N PRO A 45 -3.97 -9.05 2.19
CA PRO A 45 -5.28 -9.49 2.71
C PRO A 45 -5.50 -9.10 4.18
N SER A 46 -4.48 -9.13 5.01
CA SER A 46 -4.63 -8.66 6.39
C SER A 46 -3.27 -8.44 7.05
N ASP A 47 -3.25 -7.57 8.06
CA ASP A 47 -2.07 -7.34 8.89
C ASP A 47 -1.77 -8.58 9.73
N PHE A 48 -0.53 -8.66 10.25
CA PHE A 48 -0.08 -9.71 11.15
C PHE A 48 -0.03 -11.13 10.56
N THR A 49 -0.17 -11.29 9.26
CA THR A 49 0.03 -12.60 8.63
C THR A 49 1.51 -12.81 8.31
N PRO A 50 2.04 -14.06 8.42
CA PRO A 50 3.47 -14.32 8.21
C PRO A 50 3.96 -13.92 6.81
N VAL A 51 3.23 -14.27 5.76
CA VAL A 51 3.63 -13.97 4.39
C VAL A 51 3.63 -12.46 4.13
N CYS A 52 2.58 -11.75 4.53
CA CYS A 52 2.52 -10.30 4.37
C CYS A 52 3.63 -9.60 5.15
N THR A 53 3.94 -10.09 6.34
CA THR A 53 5.01 -9.54 7.18
C THR A 53 6.36 -9.63 6.47
N THR A 54 6.72 -10.79 5.94
CA THR A 54 8.00 -10.98 5.25
C THR A 54 8.06 -10.23 3.94
N GLU A 55 6.95 -10.10 3.22
CA GLU A 55 6.87 -9.30 2.00
C GLU A 55 7.11 -7.82 2.29
N PHE A 56 6.51 -7.28 3.34
CA PHE A 56 6.74 -5.90 3.76
C PHE A 56 8.20 -5.66 4.13
N MET A 57 8.80 -6.58 4.87
CA MET A 57 10.22 -6.49 5.21
C MET A 57 11.10 -6.47 3.96
N THR A 58 10.81 -7.33 3.01
CA THR A 58 11.55 -7.41 1.75
C THR A 58 11.41 -6.13 0.94
N LEU A 59 10.19 -5.62 0.76
CA LEU A 59 9.95 -4.38 0.04
C LEU A 59 10.67 -3.20 0.70
N ALA A 60 10.60 -3.11 2.02
CA ALA A 60 11.26 -2.04 2.76
C ALA A 60 12.78 -2.12 2.66
N SER A 61 13.35 -3.33 2.61
CA SER A 61 14.79 -3.52 2.45
C SER A 61 15.28 -3.09 1.06
N MET A 62 14.38 -3.01 0.09
CA MET A 62 14.68 -2.58 -1.28
C MET A 62 14.43 -1.08 -1.51
N LYS A 63 14.25 -0.32 -0.46
CA LYS A 63 13.92 1.10 -0.52
C LYS A 63 14.83 1.90 -1.46
N ASP A 64 16.14 1.72 -1.33
CA ASP A 64 17.09 2.48 -2.16
C ASP A 64 17.01 2.10 -3.63
N GLU A 65 16.73 0.85 -3.92
CA GLU A 65 16.56 0.35 -5.28
C GLU A 65 15.32 0.97 -5.94
N PHE A 66 14.20 1.03 -5.22
CA PHE A 66 12.99 1.69 -5.71
C PHE A 66 13.22 3.19 -5.90
N LYS A 67 13.89 3.82 -4.95
CA LYS A 67 14.21 5.26 -5.05
C LYS A 67 15.06 5.56 -6.27
N ALA A 68 16.04 4.71 -6.57
CA ALA A 68 16.86 4.86 -7.77
C ALA A 68 16.05 4.78 -9.07
N LEU A 69 14.92 4.09 -9.04
CA LEU A 69 13.99 3.97 -10.15
C LEU A 69 12.87 5.03 -10.12
N ASN A 70 13.00 6.03 -9.28
CA ASN A 70 11.98 7.06 -9.09
C ASN A 70 10.60 6.47 -8.77
N THR A 71 10.57 5.41 -7.95
CA THR A 71 9.36 4.65 -7.62
C THR A 71 9.05 4.77 -6.15
N GLU A 72 7.78 5.08 -5.85
CA GLU A 72 7.23 5.11 -4.51
C GLU A 72 6.39 3.85 -4.27
N LEU A 73 6.37 3.39 -3.02
CA LEU A 73 5.55 2.25 -2.61
C LEU A 73 4.30 2.76 -1.89
N LEU A 74 3.18 2.12 -2.14
CA LEU A 74 1.90 2.46 -1.51
C LEU A 74 1.15 1.17 -1.23
N GLY A 75 1.04 0.82 0.05
CA GLY A 75 0.34 -0.38 0.48
C GLY A 75 -1.11 -0.11 0.84
N LEU A 76 -1.93 -1.14 0.85
CA LEU A 76 -3.34 -1.05 1.20
C LEU A 76 -3.85 -2.35 1.79
N SER A 77 -4.67 -2.24 2.82
CA SER A 77 -5.58 -3.31 3.21
C SER A 77 -6.81 -2.72 3.88
N VAL A 78 -7.81 -3.57 4.15
CA VAL A 78 -9.06 -3.14 4.78
C VAL A 78 -8.97 -3.06 6.30
N ASP A 79 -7.80 -3.32 6.87
CA ASP A 79 -7.58 -3.19 8.30
C ASP A 79 -7.59 -1.72 8.74
N SER A 80 -7.80 -1.49 10.04
CA SER A 80 -7.83 -0.14 10.58
C SER A 80 -6.43 0.48 10.62
N LEU A 81 -6.40 1.82 10.75
CA LEU A 81 -5.16 2.55 10.92
C LEU A 81 -4.38 2.07 12.16
N TYR A 82 -5.09 1.81 13.24
CA TYR A 82 -4.45 1.32 14.48
C TYR A 82 -3.80 -0.04 14.28
N SER A 83 -4.46 -0.93 13.55
CA SER A 83 -3.88 -2.23 13.20
C SER A 83 -2.60 -2.08 12.38
N HIS A 84 -2.62 -1.21 11.37
CA HIS A 84 -1.45 -0.94 10.54
C HIS A 84 -0.27 -0.42 11.36
N ILE A 85 -0.52 0.55 12.24
CA ILE A 85 0.53 1.14 13.08
C ILE A 85 1.13 0.08 14.01
N ALA A 86 0.30 -0.72 14.65
CA ALA A 86 0.76 -1.78 15.54
C ALA A 86 1.57 -2.83 14.79
N TRP A 87 1.11 -3.22 13.62
CA TRP A 87 1.81 -4.21 12.78
C TRP A 87 3.15 -3.70 12.28
N ILE A 88 3.22 -2.44 11.82
CA ILE A 88 4.47 -1.85 11.39
C ILE A 88 5.49 -1.81 12.51
N ARG A 89 5.08 -1.44 13.72
CA ARG A 89 5.97 -1.48 14.89
C ARG A 89 6.50 -2.88 15.14
N LYS A 90 5.63 -3.89 14.99
CA LYS A 90 6.02 -5.29 15.18
C LYS A 90 7.01 -5.73 14.11
N ILE A 91 6.79 -5.36 12.87
CA ILE A 91 7.71 -5.66 11.76
C ILE A 91 9.08 -5.06 12.03
N GLU A 92 9.13 -3.83 12.52
CA GLU A 92 10.40 -3.13 12.77
C GLU A 92 11.20 -3.77 13.92
N GLU A 93 10.56 -4.57 14.76
CA GLU A 93 11.21 -5.33 15.83
C GLU A 93 11.70 -6.71 15.39
N LEU A 94 11.22 -7.19 14.23
CA LEU A 94 11.52 -8.55 13.77
C LEU A 94 12.89 -8.64 13.11
N GLU A 95 13.45 -9.84 13.23
CA GLU A 95 14.65 -10.25 12.50
C GLU A 95 14.30 -11.48 11.67
N TRP A 96 14.52 -11.40 10.37
CA TRP A 96 14.19 -12.48 9.44
C TRP A 96 15.10 -12.44 8.22
N ASN A 97 15.60 -13.60 7.84
CA ASN A 97 16.45 -13.76 6.64
C ASN A 97 17.61 -12.75 6.58
N GLY A 98 18.25 -12.51 7.71
CA GLY A 98 19.35 -11.55 7.82
C GLY A 98 18.94 -10.09 7.88
N MET A 99 17.65 -9.80 7.77
CA MET A 99 17.12 -8.44 7.90
C MET A 99 16.72 -8.16 9.34
N LYS A 100 17.13 -6.99 9.84
CA LYS A 100 16.75 -6.50 11.17
C LYS A 100 16.73 -4.98 11.15
N ASN A 101 16.01 -4.38 12.09
CA ASN A 101 15.87 -2.93 12.18
C ASN A 101 15.31 -2.34 10.88
N VAL A 102 14.45 -3.08 10.19
CA VAL A 102 13.83 -2.65 8.95
C VAL A 102 12.82 -1.55 9.24
N LYS A 103 12.89 -0.44 8.51
CA LYS A 103 11.95 0.67 8.63
C LYS A 103 10.93 0.62 7.50
N ILE A 104 9.66 0.66 7.86
CA ILE A 104 8.57 0.75 6.88
C ILE A 104 8.26 2.22 6.69
N ASP A 105 8.88 2.83 5.69
CA ASP A 105 8.72 4.27 5.43
C ASP A 105 7.58 4.58 4.46
N PHE A 106 7.13 3.61 3.68
CA PHE A 106 6.06 3.84 2.74
C PHE A 106 4.69 3.84 3.43
N PRO A 107 3.74 4.62 2.91
CA PRO A 107 2.41 4.68 3.51
C PRO A 107 1.61 3.40 3.24
N VAL A 108 0.78 3.05 4.23
CA VAL A 108 -0.16 1.93 4.13
C VAL A 108 -1.57 2.50 4.32
N ILE A 109 -2.41 2.38 3.29
CA ILE A 109 -3.77 2.89 3.31
C ILE A 109 -4.64 2.03 4.24
N ALA A 110 -5.36 2.69 5.14
CA ALA A 110 -6.37 2.07 5.99
C ALA A 110 -7.72 2.16 5.27
N ASP A 111 -8.04 1.14 4.46
CA ASP A 111 -9.24 1.14 3.62
C ASP A 111 -10.41 0.43 4.31
N LEU A 112 -10.69 0.82 5.54
CA LEU A 112 -11.68 0.17 6.39
C LEU A 112 -13.08 0.11 5.77
N ASN A 113 -13.46 1.12 4.99
CA ASN A 113 -14.73 1.17 4.29
C ASN A 113 -14.69 0.58 2.87
N MET A 114 -13.55 0.02 2.48
CA MET A 114 -13.36 -0.64 1.18
C MET A 114 -13.53 0.26 -0.04
N LYS A 115 -13.48 1.58 0.13
CA LYS A 115 -13.70 2.52 -0.98
C LYS A 115 -12.62 2.43 -2.06
N VAL A 116 -11.36 2.43 -1.66
CA VAL A 116 -10.25 2.36 -2.61
C VAL A 116 -10.20 0.97 -3.25
N SER A 117 -10.33 -0.07 -2.43
CA SER A 117 -10.35 -1.46 -2.91
C SER A 117 -11.43 -1.68 -3.95
N THR A 118 -12.61 -1.09 -3.73
CA THR A 118 -13.74 -1.18 -4.67
C THR A 118 -13.41 -0.46 -5.98
N LYS A 119 -12.88 0.75 -5.92
CA LYS A 119 -12.49 1.51 -7.12
C LYS A 119 -11.50 0.76 -8.02
N TYR A 120 -10.60 0.00 -7.40
CA TYR A 120 -9.57 -0.72 -8.14
C TYR A 120 -9.97 -2.16 -8.48
N GLY A 121 -11.20 -2.56 -8.16
CA GLY A 121 -11.66 -3.92 -8.43
C GLY A 121 -10.89 -4.99 -7.68
N MET A 122 -10.37 -4.68 -6.51
CA MET A 122 -9.56 -5.59 -5.69
C MET A 122 -10.39 -6.54 -4.84
N LEU A 123 -11.70 -6.27 -4.71
CA LEU A 123 -12.60 -7.11 -3.93
C LEU A 123 -13.20 -8.20 -4.81
N GLN A 124 -13.36 -9.38 -4.23
CA GLN A 124 -13.96 -10.53 -4.91
C GLN A 124 -15.33 -10.87 -4.33
#